data_bba521d772786d3af2052f3fcb0b2725
#
_entry.id   bba521d772786d3af2052f3fcb0b2725
#
_cell.length_a   1.000
_cell.length_b   1.000
_cell.length_c   1.000
_cell.angle_alpha   90.00
_cell.angle_beta   90.00
_cell.angle_gamma   90.00
#
_symmetry.space_group_name_H-M   'P 1'
#
loop_
_entity.id
_entity.type
_entity.pdbx_description
1 polymer ?
#
loop_
_entity_poly.entity_id
_entity_poly.type
_entity_poly.pdbx_seq_one_letter_code
_entity_poly.pdbx_strand_id
1 'polypeptide(L)'
;IRILEEELNSRLIVRTAKSFEVTPRGMELFECAQNILKLRDDMVSRWNGHGSKVIRLGVSTIPSAYILPEVLPTFGKSHDDIYFVVTQSDSRGIIDAVHKGSYDLGLVGMKTDDEQLVFKKFYQDHLVLIAPVTDYFLEMKDTGSFSLEKVLQEQPVILREQGSGTGKSASA
;
A
#
# COMPACT_ATOMS: atom_id res chain seq x y z
N ILE A 1 22.12 18.07 -9.03
CA ILE A 1 22.33 17.48 -7.69
C ILE A 1 23.52 18.16 -7.01
N ARG A 2 24.71 18.27 -7.68
CA ARG A 2 25.90 18.86 -7.09
C ARG A 2 25.66 20.28 -6.54
N ILE A 3 24.93 21.12 -7.28
CA ILE A 3 24.53 22.47 -6.83
C ILE A 3 23.69 22.40 -5.55
N LEU A 4 22.73 21.47 -5.48
CA LEU A 4 21.91 21.25 -4.28
C LEU A 4 22.75 20.73 -3.10
N GLU A 5 23.71 19.87 -3.35
CA GLU A 5 24.63 19.37 -2.31
C GLU A 5 25.49 20.50 -1.74
N GLU A 6 25.96 21.43 -2.59
CA GLU A 6 26.73 22.61 -2.19
C GLU A 6 25.85 23.58 -1.39
N GLU A 7 24.64 23.88 -1.87
CA GLU A 7 23.68 24.79 -1.21
C GLU A 7 23.23 24.24 0.16
N LEU A 8 22.91 22.94 0.24
CA LEU A 8 22.45 22.29 1.46
C LEU A 8 23.60 21.83 2.37
N ASN A 9 24.85 22.07 1.97
CA ASN A 9 26.05 21.60 2.67
C ASN A 9 25.94 20.12 3.10
N SER A 10 25.44 19.28 2.21
CA SER A 10 25.14 17.89 2.51
C SER A 10 25.26 17.02 1.28
N ARG A 11 25.86 15.84 1.43
CA ARG A 11 25.88 14.85 0.36
C ARG A 11 24.53 14.13 0.27
N LEU A 12 23.95 14.14 -0.92
CA LEU A 12 22.66 13.51 -1.22
C LEU A 12 22.85 12.15 -1.90
N ILE A 13 23.97 12.00 -2.61
CA ILE A 13 24.28 10.79 -3.38
C ILE A 13 25.74 10.43 -3.17
N VAL A 14 26.01 9.15 -2.95
CA VAL A 14 27.34 8.57 -2.97
C VAL A 14 27.51 7.77 -4.26
N ARG A 15 28.53 8.15 -5.04
CA ARG A 15 28.90 7.45 -6.27
C ARG A 15 30.22 6.73 -6.04
N THR A 16 30.21 5.43 -6.22
CA THR A 16 31.41 4.61 -6.28
C THR A 16 31.60 4.09 -7.70
N ALA A 17 32.74 3.51 -8.01
CA ALA A 17 33.02 2.94 -9.34
C ALA A 17 32.04 1.78 -9.69
N LYS A 18 31.33 1.23 -8.71
CA LYS A 18 30.43 0.06 -8.87
C LYS A 18 29.01 0.27 -8.39
N SER A 19 28.70 1.37 -7.67
CA SER A 19 27.39 1.60 -7.08
C SER A 19 27.00 3.07 -7.08
N PHE A 20 25.69 3.27 -7.09
CA PHE A 20 25.02 4.55 -6.91
C PHE A 20 24.07 4.40 -5.72
N GLU A 21 24.31 5.15 -4.66
CA GLU A 21 23.53 5.06 -3.44
C GLU A 21 23.02 6.43 -3.03
N VAL A 22 21.73 6.49 -2.67
CA VAL A 22 21.11 7.70 -2.11
C VAL A 22 21.40 7.71 -0.61
N THR A 23 21.89 8.82 -0.10
CA THR A 23 22.12 8.98 1.34
C THR A 23 20.80 9.15 2.10
N PRO A 24 20.76 8.97 3.44
CA PRO A 24 19.56 9.27 4.24
C PRO A 24 19.07 10.73 4.02
N ARG A 25 19.98 11.70 3.93
CA ARG A 25 19.64 13.10 3.61
C ARG A 25 19.14 13.28 2.18
N GLY A 26 19.65 12.49 1.25
CA GLY A 26 19.14 12.45 -0.13
C GLY A 26 17.71 11.93 -0.20
N MET A 27 17.36 10.94 0.62
CA MET A 27 16.01 10.43 0.72
C MET A 27 15.05 11.43 1.36
N GLU A 28 15.48 12.08 2.44
CA GLU A 28 14.73 13.16 3.09
C GLU A 28 14.43 14.32 2.12
N LEU A 29 15.44 14.76 1.37
CA LEU A 29 15.25 15.79 0.33
C LEU A 29 14.28 15.32 -0.76
N PHE A 30 14.38 14.08 -1.19
CA PHE A 30 13.49 13.52 -2.21
C PHE A 30 12.02 13.55 -1.75
N GLU A 31 11.73 13.12 -0.53
CA GLU A 31 10.39 13.16 0.05
C GLU A 31 9.88 14.61 0.16
N CYS A 32 10.72 15.53 0.63
CA CYS A 32 10.38 16.94 0.72
C CYS A 32 10.11 17.57 -0.67
N ALA A 33 10.95 17.27 -1.65
CA ALA A 33 10.80 17.76 -3.02
C ALA A 33 9.51 17.24 -3.68
N GLN A 34 9.14 15.99 -3.46
CA GLN A 34 7.86 15.45 -3.93
C GLN A 34 6.67 16.22 -3.37
N ASN A 35 6.68 16.57 -2.07
CA ASN A 35 5.62 17.34 -1.44
C ASN A 35 5.55 18.77 -1.99
N ILE A 36 6.69 19.42 -2.21
CA ILE A 36 6.75 20.77 -2.82
C ILE A 36 6.20 20.76 -4.24
N LEU A 37 6.58 19.79 -5.05
CA LEU A 37 6.07 19.65 -6.41
C LEU A 37 4.56 19.40 -6.42
N LYS A 38 4.06 18.56 -5.51
CA LYS A 38 2.63 18.31 -5.34
C LYS A 38 1.88 19.61 -5.01
N LEU A 39 2.35 20.37 -4.03
CA LEU A 39 1.73 21.65 -3.66
C LEU A 39 1.69 22.65 -4.83
N ARG A 40 2.79 22.71 -5.61
CA ARG A 40 2.83 23.54 -6.83
C ARG A 40 1.78 23.09 -7.83
N ASP A 41 1.70 21.80 -8.12
CA ASP A 41 0.78 21.25 -9.12
C ASP A 41 -0.69 21.45 -8.69
N ASP A 42 -1.00 21.28 -7.42
CA ASP A 42 -2.31 21.55 -6.84
C ASP A 42 -2.68 23.04 -6.95
N MET A 43 -1.71 23.95 -6.76
CA MET A 43 -1.92 25.37 -6.91
C MET A 43 -2.18 25.74 -8.39
N VAL A 44 -1.35 25.25 -9.30
CA VAL A 44 -1.49 25.51 -10.74
C VAL A 44 -2.83 24.97 -11.27
N SER A 45 -3.24 23.78 -10.83
CA SER A 45 -4.54 23.19 -11.18
C SER A 45 -5.71 24.08 -10.73
N ARG A 46 -5.64 24.62 -9.51
CA ARG A 46 -6.67 25.56 -9.00
C ARG A 46 -6.73 26.87 -9.80
N TRP A 47 -5.60 27.40 -10.24
CA TRP A 47 -5.57 28.66 -10.97
C TRP A 47 -6.06 28.54 -12.41
N ASN A 48 -5.81 27.41 -13.05
CA ASN A 48 -6.16 27.21 -14.44
C ASN A 48 -7.66 26.92 -14.67
N GLY A 49 -8.45 26.75 -13.61
CA GLY A 49 -9.92 26.57 -13.69
C GLY A 49 -10.42 25.32 -14.44
N HIS A 50 -9.50 24.55 -15.03
CA HIS A 50 -9.74 23.33 -15.79
C HIS A 50 -8.96 22.14 -15.19
N GLY A 51 -8.57 22.24 -13.92
CA GLY A 51 -7.76 21.23 -13.28
C GLY A 51 -8.54 19.96 -13.04
N SER A 52 -8.32 18.96 -13.86
CA SER A 52 -8.63 17.59 -13.51
C SER A 52 -8.01 17.30 -12.14
N LYS A 53 -8.84 16.90 -11.20
CA LYS A 53 -8.37 16.53 -9.86
C LYS A 53 -7.62 15.21 -9.97
N VAL A 54 -6.33 15.24 -9.74
CA VAL A 54 -5.52 14.02 -9.66
C VAL A 54 -5.49 13.53 -8.22
N ILE A 55 -5.98 12.32 -7.99
CA ILE A 55 -5.93 11.64 -6.70
C ILE A 55 -4.87 10.54 -6.78
N ARG A 56 -3.86 10.63 -5.93
CA ARG A 56 -2.83 9.59 -5.78
C ARG A 56 -3.32 8.56 -4.79
N LEU A 57 -3.60 7.37 -5.30
CA LEU A 57 -4.20 6.27 -4.56
C LEU A 57 -3.18 5.15 -4.35
N GLY A 58 -2.77 4.93 -3.10
CA GLY A 58 -2.00 3.76 -2.70
C GLY A 58 -2.93 2.57 -2.45
N VAL A 59 -2.64 1.39 -3.00
CA VAL A 59 -3.57 0.26 -2.93
C VAL A 59 -2.82 -1.03 -2.61
N SER A 60 -3.28 -1.77 -1.60
CA SER A 60 -2.74 -3.09 -1.31
C SER A 60 -3.28 -4.14 -2.28
N THR A 61 -2.66 -5.31 -2.27
CA THR A 61 -2.85 -6.35 -3.29
C THR A 61 -4.32 -6.72 -3.53
N ILE A 62 -5.08 -7.01 -2.48
CA ILE A 62 -6.48 -7.45 -2.61
C ILE A 62 -7.38 -6.32 -3.15
N PRO A 63 -7.41 -5.11 -2.59
CA PRO A 63 -8.17 -4.01 -3.15
C PRO A 63 -7.77 -3.67 -4.60
N SER A 64 -6.48 -3.76 -4.94
CA SER A 64 -6.00 -3.52 -6.30
C SER A 64 -6.56 -4.53 -7.31
N ALA A 65 -6.60 -5.80 -6.94
CA ALA A 65 -6.99 -6.87 -7.85
C ALA A 65 -8.52 -7.03 -7.99
N TYR A 66 -9.27 -6.78 -6.92
CA TYR A 66 -10.69 -7.17 -6.86
C TYR A 66 -11.64 -6.01 -6.63
N ILE A 67 -11.23 -4.92 -5.99
CA ILE A 67 -12.13 -3.81 -5.65
C ILE A 67 -12.02 -2.68 -6.68
N LEU A 68 -10.82 -2.23 -7.00
CA LEU A 68 -10.64 -1.10 -7.92
C LEU A 68 -11.21 -1.34 -9.33
N PRO A 69 -11.06 -2.53 -9.95
CA PRO A 69 -11.62 -2.79 -11.28
C PRO A 69 -13.14 -2.64 -11.35
N GLU A 70 -13.83 -2.83 -10.24
CA GLU A 70 -15.29 -2.66 -10.16
C GLU A 70 -15.69 -1.21 -9.84
N VAL A 71 -14.94 -0.57 -8.94
CA VAL A 71 -15.31 0.76 -8.42
C VAL A 71 -14.91 1.89 -9.35
N LEU A 72 -13.67 1.89 -9.87
CA LEU A 72 -13.15 3.01 -10.65
C LEU A 72 -13.94 3.27 -11.95
N PRO A 73 -14.34 2.25 -12.74
CA PRO A 73 -15.12 2.49 -13.94
C PRO A 73 -16.49 3.11 -13.66
N THR A 74 -17.12 2.71 -12.54
CA THR A 74 -18.42 3.25 -12.12
C THR A 74 -18.28 4.68 -11.62
N PHE A 75 -17.24 4.96 -10.85
CA PHE A 75 -16.94 6.30 -10.35
C PHE A 75 -16.61 7.26 -11.50
N GLY A 76 -15.80 6.83 -12.47
CA GLY A 76 -15.39 7.65 -13.62
C GLY A 76 -16.55 8.10 -14.52
N LYS A 77 -17.64 7.32 -14.59
CA LYS A 77 -18.85 7.73 -15.33
C LYS A 77 -19.55 8.96 -14.75
N SER A 78 -19.38 9.21 -13.46
CA SER A 78 -20.02 10.32 -12.73
C SER A 78 -19.06 11.47 -12.41
N HIS A 79 -17.75 11.25 -12.59
CA HIS A 79 -16.70 12.20 -12.20
C HIS A 79 -15.58 12.18 -13.23
N ASP A 80 -15.86 12.71 -14.40
CA ASP A 80 -14.95 12.77 -15.55
C ASP A 80 -13.79 13.76 -15.36
N ASP A 81 -13.91 14.65 -14.39
CA ASP A 81 -12.89 15.63 -13.97
C ASP A 81 -11.87 15.05 -12.96
N ILE A 82 -12.07 13.80 -12.49
CA ILE A 82 -11.18 13.17 -11.49
C ILE A 82 -10.35 12.05 -12.12
N TYR A 83 -9.03 12.16 -11.96
CA TYR A 83 -8.08 11.16 -12.41
C TYR A 83 -7.38 10.49 -11.22
N PHE A 84 -7.23 9.17 -11.29
CA PHE A 84 -6.51 8.41 -10.28
C PHE A 84 -5.14 7.99 -10.80
N VAL A 85 -4.10 8.26 -10.01
CA VAL A 85 -2.78 7.65 -10.16
C VAL A 85 -2.70 6.55 -9.11
N VAL A 86 -2.79 5.31 -9.54
CA VAL A 86 -2.83 4.14 -8.65
C VAL A 86 -1.45 3.53 -8.52
N THR A 87 -0.98 3.37 -7.29
CA THR A 87 0.28 2.67 -6.98
C THR A 87 0.00 1.51 -6.04
N GLN A 88 0.44 0.31 -6.44
CA GLN A 88 0.30 -0.89 -5.61
C GLN A 88 1.53 -1.08 -4.73
N SER A 89 1.30 -1.37 -3.44
CA SER A 89 2.34 -1.74 -2.47
C SER A 89 1.74 -2.64 -1.37
N ASP A 90 2.53 -3.00 -0.36
CA ASP A 90 2.00 -3.61 0.85
C ASP A 90 1.25 -2.57 1.72
N SER A 91 0.42 -3.07 2.65
CA SER A 91 -0.43 -2.19 3.46
C SER A 91 0.36 -1.21 4.33
N ARG A 92 1.52 -1.62 4.85
CA ARG A 92 2.34 -0.78 5.71
C ARG A 92 2.98 0.34 4.90
N GLY A 93 3.59 0.03 3.75
CA GLY A 93 4.20 1.03 2.86
C GLY A 93 3.18 2.07 2.38
N ILE A 94 1.93 1.64 2.13
CA ILE A 94 0.85 2.58 1.77
C ILE A 94 0.49 3.50 2.93
N ILE A 95 0.32 2.97 4.14
CA ILE A 95 0.00 3.76 5.33
C ILE A 95 1.10 4.81 5.57
N ASP A 96 2.37 4.39 5.52
CA ASP A 96 3.51 5.28 5.68
C ASP A 96 3.55 6.37 4.58
N ALA A 97 3.21 6.01 3.35
CA ALA A 97 3.18 6.96 2.23
C ALA A 97 2.01 7.96 2.31
N VAL A 98 0.84 7.55 2.83
CA VAL A 98 -0.28 8.46 3.12
C VAL A 98 0.10 9.40 4.28
N HIS A 99 0.69 8.87 5.35
CA HIS A 99 1.17 9.66 6.48
C HIS A 99 2.17 10.76 6.01
N LYS A 100 3.10 10.42 5.13
CA LYS A 100 4.08 11.35 4.54
C LYS A 100 3.49 12.29 3.46
N GLY A 101 2.21 12.15 3.12
CA GLY A 101 1.55 12.94 2.07
C GLY A 101 1.93 12.57 0.64
N SER A 102 2.64 11.45 0.42
CA SER A 102 2.97 10.94 -0.92
C SER A 102 1.73 10.42 -1.66
N TYR A 103 0.77 9.86 -0.93
CA TYR A 103 -0.56 9.48 -1.43
C TYR A 103 -1.64 10.31 -0.74
N ASP A 104 -2.71 10.58 -1.48
CA ASP A 104 -3.87 11.32 -0.96
C ASP A 104 -4.83 10.40 -0.22
N LEU A 105 -4.88 9.12 -0.63
CA LEU A 105 -5.75 8.08 -0.08
C LEU A 105 -5.06 6.72 -0.15
N GLY A 106 -5.35 5.84 0.81
CA GLY A 106 -4.88 4.45 0.84
C GLY A 106 -6.01 3.46 0.98
N LEU A 107 -6.01 2.38 0.17
CA LEU A 107 -6.86 1.22 0.36
C LEU A 107 -6.01 0.07 0.89
N VAL A 108 -6.20 -0.28 2.15
CA VAL A 108 -5.34 -1.22 2.88
C VAL A 108 -6.15 -2.30 3.60
N GLY A 109 -5.54 -3.47 3.77
CA GLY A 109 -6.15 -4.59 4.47
C GLY A 109 -5.89 -4.61 5.98
N MET A 110 -5.33 -3.54 6.55
CA MET A 110 -5.04 -3.45 7.98
C MET A 110 -5.25 -2.02 8.50
N LYS A 111 -5.42 -1.90 9.81
CA LYS A 111 -5.47 -0.64 10.55
C LYS A 111 -4.22 -0.51 11.43
N THR A 112 -3.76 0.71 11.64
CA THR A 112 -2.73 1.07 12.64
C THR A 112 -3.31 2.09 13.62
N ASP A 113 -2.66 2.25 14.77
CA ASP A 113 -3.06 3.22 15.80
C ASP A 113 -2.40 4.60 15.55
N ASP A 114 -2.38 5.02 14.30
CA ASP A 114 -1.86 6.33 13.90
C ASP A 114 -2.95 7.39 14.05
N GLU A 115 -2.78 8.31 15.00
CA GLU A 115 -3.74 9.37 15.28
C GLU A 115 -3.84 10.44 14.18
N GLN A 116 -2.87 10.51 13.27
CA GLN A 116 -2.87 11.46 12.16
C GLN A 116 -3.65 10.93 10.94
N LEU A 117 -4.06 9.66 10.96
CA LEU A 117 -4.77 9.01 9.88
C LEU A 117 -6.19 8.63 10.28
N VAL A 118 -7.13 8.88 9.39
CA VAL A 118 -8.52 8.43 9.55
C VAL A 118 -8.74 7.14 8.80
N PHE A 119 -9.08 6.07 9.51
CA PHE A 119 -9.40 4.77 8.94
C PHE A 119 -10.91 4.56 8.88
N LYS A 120 -11.43 4.29 7.68
CA LYS A 120 -12.83 3.94 7.47
C LYS A 120 -12.94 2.53 6.89
N LYS A 121 -13.59 1.62 7.60
CA LYS A 121 -13.91 0.29 7.07
C LYS A 121 -14.98 0.43 5.97
N PHE A 122 -14.72 -0.12 4.78
CA PHE A 122 -15.64 -0.05 3.64
C PHE A 122 -15.91 -1.41 3.00
N TYR A 123 -15.08 -2.41 3.28
CA TYR A 123 -15.22 -3.77 2.78
C TYR A 123 -14.86 -4.78 3.86
N GLN A 124 -15.46 -5.96 3.82
CA GLN A 124 -15.16 -7.06 4.73
C GLN A 124 -14.92 -8.33 3.92
N ASP A 125 -13.81 -8.96 4.20
CA ASP A 125 -13.39 -10.22 3.60
C ASP A 125 -13.19 -11.27 4.68
N HIS A 126 -13.07 -12.54 4.28
CA HIS A 126 -12.87 -13.67 5.16
C HIS A 126 -11.58 -14.37 4.81
N LEU A 127 -10.77 -14.64 5.82
CA LEU A 127 -9.60 -15.48 5.67
C LEU A 127 -10.04 -16.95 5.65
N VAL A 128 -9.55 -17.68 4.65
CA VAL A 128 -9.81 -19.12 4.53
C VAL A 128 -8.50 -19.89 4.49
N LEU A 129 -8.49 -21.04 5.12
CA LEU A 129 -7.40 -21.99 4.99
C LEU A 129 -7.62 -22.82 3.72
N ILE A 130 -6.61 -22.86 2.86
CA ILE A 130 -6.59 -23.74 1.68
C ILE A 130 -5.67 -24.91 1.99
N ALA A 131 -6.17 -26.12 1.78
CA ALA A 131 -5.44 -27.36 1.99
C ALA A 131 -5.43 -28.21 0.71
N PRO A 132 -4.37 -29.00 0.47
CA PRO A 132 -4.37 -29.96 -0.63
C PRO A 132 -5.39 -31.08 -0.39
N VAL A 133 -5.87 -31.68 -1.48
CA VAL A 133 -6.81 -32.82 -1.41
C VAL A 133 -6.00 -34.08 -1.10
N THR A 134 -5.80 -34.34 0.18
CA THR A 134 -5.13 -35.54 0.70
C THR A 134 -6.07 -36.33 1.62
N ASP A 135 -5.78 -37.61 1.83
CA ASP A 135 -6.60 -38.46 2.71
C ASP A 135 -6.78 -37.86 4.12
N TYR A 136 -5.73 -37.23 4.65
CA TYR A 136 -5.75 -36.52 5.93
C TYR A 136 -6.83 -35.44 6.00
N PHE A 137 -6.91 -34.55 5.00
CA PHE A 137 -7.90 -33.47 4.99
C PHE A 137 -9.30 -33.96 4.56
N LEU A 138 -9.37 -34.99 3.71
CA LEU A 138 -10.64 -35.60 3.33
C LEU A 138 -11.30 -36.28 4.54
N GLU A 139 -10.54 -37.05 5.32
CA GLU A 139 -11.03 -37.69 6.53
C GLU A 139 -11.54 -36.67 7.56
N MET A 140 -10.82 -35.55 7.76
CA MET A 140 -11.28 -34.44 8.62
C MET A 140 -12.60 -33.82 8.14
N LYS A 141 -12.75 -33.68 6.82
CA LYS A 141 -13.98 -33.16 6.22
C LYS A 141 -15.15 -34.14 6.43
N ASP A 142 -14.95 -35.41 6.14
CA ASP A 142 -15.98 -36.43 6.19
C ASP A 142 -16.46 -36.72 7.63
N THR A 143 -15.52 -36.67 8.59
CA THR A 143 -15.82 -36.86 10.01
C THR A 143 -16.30 -35.60 10.72
N GLY A 144 -16.21 -34.43 10.08
CA GLY A 144 -16.48 -33.13 10.70
C GLY A 144 -15.52 -32.77 11.83
N SER A 145 -14.36 -33.42 11.91
CA SER A 145 -13.37 -33.29 12.99
C SER A 145 -12.32 -32.20 12.73
N PHE A 146 -12.64 -31.23 11.88
CA PHE A 146 -11.71 -30.14 11.58
C PHE A 146 -11.35 -29.34 12.81
N SER A 147 -10.08 -29.23 13.11
CA SER A 147 -9.49 -28.37 14.13
C SER A 147 -8.32 -27.60 13.55
N LEU A 148 -8.42 -26.27 13.52
CA LEU A 148 -7.35 -25.41 13.05
C LEU A 148 -6.08 -25.60 13.87
N GLU A 149 -6.21 -25.69 15.19
CA GLU A 149 -5.08 -25.91 16.10
C GLU A 149 -4.32 -27.19 15.80
N LYS A 150 -5.04 -28.29 15.59
CA LYS A 150 -4.46 -29.57 15.21
C LYS A 150 -3.73 -29.49 13.87
N VAL A 151 -4.34 -28.85 12.86
CA VAL A 151 -3.71 -28.66 11.55
C VAL A 151 -2.43 -27.86 11.66
N LEU A 152 -2.43 -26.76 12.44
CA LEU A 152 -1.24 -25.91 12.62
C LEU A 152 -0.09 -26.64 13.35
N GLN A 153 -0.40 -27.63 14.20
CA GLN A 153 0.60 -28.44 14.88
C GLN A 153 1.16 -29.57 14.04
N GLU A 154 0.34 -30.18 13.18
CA GLU A 154 0.69 -31.41 12.46
C GLU A 154 1.11 -31.18 11.00
N GLN A 155 0.78 -30.04 10.43
CA GLN A 155 1.03 -29.75 9.01
C GLN A 155 1.85 -28.48 8.80
N PRO A 156 2.72 -28.43 7.78
CA PRO A 156 3.42 -27.22 7.39
C PRO A 156 2.43 -26.18 6.87
N VAL A 157 2.52 -24.94 7.36
CA VAL A 157 1.65 -23.84 6.94
C VAL A 157 2.47 -22.79 6.21
N ILE A 158 1.96 -22.34 5.07
CA ILE A 158 2.53 -21.24 4.29
C ILE A 158 1.78 -19.96 4.67
N LEU A 159 2.49 -19.01 5.25
CA LEU A 159 1.97 -17.69 5.59
C LEU A 159 2.49 -16.62 4.63
N ARG A 160 1.77 -15.51 4.55
CA ARG A 160 2.21 -14.32 3.81
C ARG A 160 3.35 -13.61 4.55
N GLU A 161 4.11 -12.84 3.79
CA GLU A 161 5.21 -11.99 4.25
C GLU A 161 4.78 -11.00 5.34
N GLN A 162 5.72 -10.57 6.17
CA GLN A 162 5.52 -9.50 7.14
C GLN A 162 5.17 -8.18 6.41
N GLY A 163 4.20 -7.41 6.96
CA GLY A 163 3.68 -6.19 6.33
C GLY A 163 2.41 -6.41 5.50
N SER A 164 2.09 -7.65 5.11
CA SER A 164 0.81 -8.00 4.53
C SER A 164 -0.31 -7.91 5.56
N GLY A 165 -1.43 -7.26 5.19
CA GLY A 165 -2.64 -7.25 6.02
C GLY A 165 -3.18 -8.66 6.28
N THR A 166 -3.12 -9.55 5.29
CA THR A 166 -3.50 -10.96 5.40
C THR A 166 -2.58 -11.72 6.35
N GLY A 167 -1.26 -11.50 6.29
CA GLY A 167 -0.30 -12.11 7.21
C GLY A 167 -0.54 -11.71 8.66
N LYS A 168 -0.85 -10.45 8.94
CA LYS A 168 -1.19 -9.97 10.29
C LYS A 168 -2.48 -10.59 10.82
N SER A 169 -3.50 -10.74 9.99
CA SER A 169 -4.78 -11.36 10.38
C SER A 169 -4.66 -12.87 10.62
N ALA A 170 -3.72 -13.55 9.98
CA ALA A 170 -3.47 -14.99 10.17
C ALA A 170 -2.63 -15.29 11.41
N SER A 171 -1.92 -14.29 11.96
CA SER A 171 -1.05 -14.43 13.14
C SER A 171 -1.73 -13.98 14.45
N ALA A 172 -2.93 -13.44 14.38
CA ALA A 172 -3.75 -13.01 15.51
C ALA A 172 -4.73 -14.09 15.93
#